data_efc9a82b913e298ebb86d1a00d2100c2
#
_entry.id   efc9a82b913e298ebb86d1a00d2100c2
#
_cell.length_a   1.000
_cell.length_b   1.000
_cell.length_c   1.000
_cell.angle_alpha   90.00
_cell.angle_beta   90.00
_cell.angle_gamma   90.00
#
_symmetry.space_group_name_H-M   'P 1'
#
loop_
_entity.id
_entity.type
_entity.pdbx_description
1 polymer ?
#
loop_
_entity_poly.entity_id
_entity_poly.type
_entity_poly.pdbx_seq_one_letter_code
_entity_poly.pdbx_strand_id
1 'polypeptide(L)'
;MIKRITIKAYQVGLVFENRKLIAVLEEGKFWIWGNKEVMIYEMKSSFVAPVELNILLQNETLASLLDIVEIADNEIALYFVNGIFKEVLTTGRYAFWKGYMDHTFIKADTSKVHITEQIAINMLENPKVRVYIRKFHVANFEKGLLFVNGAFVKELASGTYYFWNNTISVEIKNVDIRKQQMEISGQELLTKDKATLRINFFASYTVTDVVKALVNNKDFEKQLYVTMQLALRAFVSVYTLDELLSKKDTIAEVILEETTTKIADLGLQVFAVGIRDVILPGDMKEIMNQVLVAEKKAQANSIMRREETASTRSLLNTAKLMEENEMLWKLKEMEYVEKIADRIGEITISGSGNIIGQLKEIFVK
;
A
#
# COMPACT_ATOMS: atom_id res chain seq x y z
N MET A 1 67.34 -41.99 -18.21
CA MET A 1 66.85 -41.52 -19.50
C MET A 1 67.05 -39.99 -19.56
N ILE A 2 67.54 -39.43 -20.67
CA ILE A 2 67.70 -37.99 -20.81
C ILE A 2 66.52 -37.45 -21.61
N LYS A 3 65.80 -36.46 -21.12
CA LYS A 3 64.72 -35.81 -21.84
C LYS A 3 65.02 -34.33 -22.06
N ARG A 4 64.84 -33.88 -23.29
CA ARG A 4 64.93 -32.43 -23.61
C ARG A 4 63.53 -31.83 -23.48
N ILE A 5 63.38 -30.78 -22.65
CA ILE A 5 62.16 -30.06 -22.42
C ILE A 5 62.36 -28.61 -22.83
N THR A 6 61.38 -28.02 -23.51
CA THR A 6 61.38 -26.61 -23.89
C THR A 6 60.23 -25.95 -23.15
N ILE A 7 60.57 -24.96 -22.34
CA ILE A 7 59.59 -24.06 -21.67
C ILE A 7 59.47 -22.84 -22.56
N LYS A 8 58.27 -22.60 -23.05
CA LYS A 8 57.97 -21.45 -23.92
C LYS A 8 57.77 -20.17 -23.10
N ALA A 9 57.74 -19.01 -23.78
CA ALA A 9 57.34 -17.75 -23.17
C ALA A 9 55.97 -17.89 -22.44
N TYR A 10 55.87 -17.32 -21.26
CA TYR A 10 54.70 -17.38 -20.40
C TYR A 10 54.35 -18.79 -19.87
N GLN A 11 55.33 -19.70 -19.84
CA GLN A 11 55.24 -20.99 -19.20
C GLN A 11 56.28 -21.16 -18.08
N VAL A 12 55.89 -21.92 -17.06
CA VAL A 12 56.80 -22.32 -15.97
C VAL A 12 56.78 -23.84 -15.86
N GLY A 13 57.95 -24.44 -15.78
CA GLY A 13 58.09 -25.89 -15.58
C GLY A 13 58.44 -26.20 -14.12
N LEU A 14 57.67 -27.05 -13.48
CA LEU A 14 57.97 -27.56 -12.14
C LEU A 14 58.55 -28.97 -12.28
N VAL A 15 59.74 -29.16 -11.75
CA VAL A 15 60.46 -30.43 -11.81
C VAL A 15 60.32 -31.19 -10.49
N PHE A 16 59.72 -32.34 -10.53
CA PHE A 16 59.52 -33.19 -9.37
C PHE A 16 60.40 -34.46 -9.43
N GLU A 17 60.93 -34.85 -8.28
CA GLU A 17 61.59 -36.13 -8.06
C GLU A 17 60.99 -36.76 -6.77
N ASN A 18 60.45 -37.96 -6.90
CA ASN A 18 59.76 -38.60 -5.79
C ASN A 18 58.69 -37.72 -5.09
N ARG A 19 57.90 -37.02 -5.90
CA ARG A 19 56.87 -36.05 -5.46
C ARG A 19 57.43 -34.79 -4.76
N LYS A 20 58.73 -34.63 -4.64
CA LYS A 20 59.34 -33.42 -4.08
C LYS A 20 59.71 -32.45 -5.22
N LEU A 21 59.32 -31.18 -5.08
CA LEU A 21 59.76 -30.14 -6.00
C LEU A 21 61.26 -29.87 -5.83
N ILE A 22 62.03 -30.06 -6.90
CA ILE A 22 63.50 -29.90 -6.89
C ILE A 22 63.95 -28.68 -7.67
N ALA A 23 63.23 -28.27 -8.71
CA ALA A 23 63.58 -27.10 -9.48
C ALA A 23 62.38 -26.44 -10.14
N VAL A 24 62.46 -25.15 -10.34
CA VAL A 24 61.49 -24.32 -11.10
C VAL A 24 62.22 -23.87 -12.35
N LEU A 25 61.70 -24.14 -13.54
CA LEU A 25 62.27 -23.80 -14.83
C LEU A 25 61.46 -22.64 -15.44
N GLU A 26 62.13 -21.57 -15.72
CA GLU A 26 61.61 -20.44 -16.50
C GLU A 26 61.78 -20.70 -18.01
N GLU A 27 61.48 -19.72 -18.85
CA GLU A 27 61.63 -19.83 -20.29
C GLU A 27 62.99 -20.33 -20.69
N GLY A 28 63.08 -21.36 -21.55
CA GLY A 28 64.34 -21.92 -22.01
C GLY A 28 64.25 -23.37 -22.48
N LYS A 29 65.41 -23.90 -22.82
CA LYS A 29 65.60 -25.32 -23.21
C LYS A 29 66.45 -26.00 -22.16
N PHE A 30 65.90 -27.06 -21.56
CA PHE A 30 66.51 -27.75 -20.44
C PHE A 30 66.68 -29.25 -20.75
N TRP A 31 67.77 -29.83 -20.23
CA TRP A 31 68.02 -31.28 -20.28
C TRP A 31 67.73 -31.84 -18.87
N ILE A 32 66.81 -32.75 -18.81
CA ILE A 32 66.38 -33.37 -17.54
C ILE A 32 66.93 -34.81 -17.50
N TRP A 33 67.69 -35.11 -16.42
CA TRP A 33 68.35 -36.41 -16.24
C TRP A 33 67.66 -37.18 -15.14
N GLY A 34 67.55 -38.51 -15.33
CA GLY A 34 66.98 -39.43 -14.31
C GLY A 34 65.47 -39.60 -14.46
N ASN A 35 64.85 -40.07 -13.34
CA ASN A 35 63.40 -40.32 -13.26
C ASN A 35 62.67 -39.08 -12.67
N LYS A 36 62.76 -37.97 -13.40
CA LYS A 36 62.12 -36.71 -12.98
C LYS A 36 60.89 -36.42 -13.83
N GLU A 37 59.83 -35.98 -13.17
CA GLU A 37 58.61 -35.56 -13.81
C GLU A 37 58.60 -34.00 -13.93
N VAL A 38 58.20 -33.51 -15.11
CA VAL A 38 58.09 -32.07 -15.33
C VAL A 38 56.68 -31.70 -15.71
N MET A 39 56.08 -30.88 -14.89
CA MET A 39 54.76 -30.29 -15.13
C MET A 39 54.90 -28.90 -15.66
N ILE A 40 54.30 -28.61 -16.81
CA ILE A 40 54.38 -27.27 -17.46
C ILE A 40 53.03 -26.56 -17.16
N TYR A 41 53.16 -25.38 -16.60
CA TYR A 41 52.06 -24.49 -16.32
C TYR A 41 52.07 -23.26 -17.23
N GLU A 42 50.90 -22.86 -17.65
CA GLU A 42 50.73 -21.61 -18.37
C GLU A 42 50.39 -20.46 -17.39
N MET A 43 51.17 -19.39 -17.42
CA MET A 43 51.00 -18.25 -16.52
C MET A 43 49.66 -17.48 -16.73
N LYS A 44 48.97 -17.74 -17.85
CA LYS A 44 47.63 -17.15 -18.13
C LYS A 44 46.50 -17.81 -17.35
N SER A 45 46.74 -18.99 -16.75
CA SER A 45 45.77 -19.71 -15.98
C SER A 45 46.08 -19.67 -14.49
N SER A 46 45.08 -19.84 -13.60
CA SER A 46 45.35 -19.96 -12.19
C SER A 46 46.26 -21.12 -11.88
N PHE A 47 47.11 -20.98 -10.89
CA PHE A 47 48.01 -22.03 -10.47
C PHE A 47 47.24 -23.10 -9.69
N VAL A 48 47.16 -24.31 -10.22
CA VAL A 48 46.60 -25.47 -9.53
C VAL A 48 47.77 -26.29 -8.97
N ALA A 49 47.90 -26.29 -7.67
CA ALA A 49 49.01 -27.00 -6.99
C ALA A 49 48.84 -28.51 -7.12
N PRO A 50 49.87 -29.27 -7.61
CA PRO A 50 49.80 -30.69 -7.77
C PRO A 50 49.99 -31.45 -6.45
N VAL A 51 50.48 -30.75 -5.43
CA VAL A 51 50.63 -31.21 -4.04
C VAL A 51 50.27 -30.03 -3.11
N GLU A 52 50.25 -30.27 -1.82
CA GLU A 52 49.97 -29.22 -0.83
C GLU A 52 50.74 -27.92 -1.12
N LEU A 53 50.02 -26.80 -1.26
CA LEU A 53 50.62 -25.51 -1.65
C LEU A 53 51.69 -25.05 -0.67
N ASN A 54 51.50 -25.25 0.63
CA ASN A 54 52.49 -24.89 1.65
C ASN A 54 53.85 -25.56 1.47
N ILE A 55 53.85 -26.81 0.96
CA ILE A 55 55.09 -27.54 0.68
C ILE A 55 55.80 -26.92 -0.55
N LEU A 56 55.02 -26.57 -1.57
CA LEU A 56 55.57 -25.96 -2.78
C LEU A 56 56.16 -24.55 -2.52
N LEU A 57 55.55 -23.79 -1.62
CA LEU A 57 56.00 -22.44 -1.26
C LEU A 57 57.29 -22.42 -0.41
N GLN A 58 57.77 -23.56 0.05
CA GLN A 58 59.11 -23.63 0.62
C GLN A 58 60.23 -23.36 -0.44
N ASN A 59 59.86 -23.50 -1.70
CA ASN A 59 60.77 -23.13 -2.80
C ASN A 59 60.67 -21.64 -3.06
N GLU A 60 61.72 -20.87 -2.74
CA GLU A 60 61.74 -19.42 -2.84
C GLU A 60 61.49 -18.93 -4.26
N THR A 61 62.01 -19.63 -5.28
CA THR A 61 61.80 -19.27 -6.70
C THR A 61 60.33 -19.34 -7.08
N LEU A 62 59.64 -20.42 -6.69
CA LEU A 62 58.22 -20.55 -6.95
C LEU A 62 57.42 -19.52 -6.15
N ALA A 63 57.74 -19.32 -4.89
CA ALA A 63 57.07 -18.32 -4.05
C ALA A 63 57.17 -16.90 -4.59
N SER A 64 58.31 -16.54 -5.22
CA SER A 64 58.48 -15.24 -5.85
C SER A 64 57.62 -15.03 -7.11
N LEU A 65 57.26 -16.09 -7.80
CA LEU A 65 56.44 -16.08 -9.03
C LEU A 65 54.94 -16.13 -8.76
N LEU A 66 54.52 -16.35 -7.53
CA LEU A 66 53.12 -16.49 -7.17
C LEU A 66 52.61 -15.38 -6.22
N ASP A 67 51.45 -14.86 -6.52
CA ASP A 67 50.62 -14.08 -5.59
C ASP A 67 49.71 -15.06 -4.82
N ILE A 68 49.81 -15.04 -3.50
CA ILE A 68 49.09 -15.95 -2.64
C ILE A 68 47.98 -15.16 -1.90
N VAL A 69 46.78 -15.66 -2.01
CA VAL A 69 45.62 -15.12 -1.33
C VAL A 69 45.04 -16.15 -0.39
N GLU A 70 45.00 -15.81 0.88
CA GLU A 70 44.36 -16.63 1.91
C GLU A 70 42.99 -16.00 2.26
N ILE A 71 41.97 -16.84 2.30
CA ILE A 71 40.61 -16.45 2.64
C ILE A 71 40.19 -17.29 3.84
N ALA A 72 39.88 -16.62 4.94
CA ALA A 72 39.47 -17.27 6.19
C ALA A 72 38.05 -17.87 6.08
N ASP A 73 37.65 -18.67 7.08
CA ASP A 73 36.38 -19.39 7.08
C ASP A 73 35.14 -18.49 6.96
N ASN A 74 35.25 -17.26 7.48
CA ASN A 74 34.16 -16.28 7.47
C ASN A 74 34.34 -15.18 6.41
N GLU A 75 35.23 -15.41 5.46
CA GLU A 75 35.55 -14.43 4.41
C GLU A 75 35.20 -14.97 3.02
N ILE A 76 34.93 -14.02 2.15
CA ILE A 76 34.95 -14.23 0.70
C ILE A 76 35.85 -13.18 0.05
N ALA A 77 36.38 -13.46 -1.13
CA ALA A 77 37.08 -12.45 -1.90
C ALA A 77 36.50 -12.31 -3.30
N LEU A 78 36.17 -11.09 -3.67
CA LEU A 78 35.83 -10.75 -5.05
C LEU A 78 37.12 -10.65 -5.85
N TYR A 79 37.31 -11.55 -6.79
CA TYR A 79 38.53 -11.64 -7.60
C TYR A 79 38.35 -10.92 -8.94
N PHE A 80 39.32 -10.05 -9.24
CA PHE A 80 39.37 -9.30 -10.47
C PHE A 80 40.68 -9.56 -11.19
N VAL A 81 40.62 -9.61 -12.52
CA VAL A 81 41.78 -9.71 -13.41
C VAL A 81 41.77 -8.48 -14.31
N ASN A 82 42.84 -7.69 -14.29
CA ASN A 82 42.94 -6.44 -15.04
C ASN A 82 41.72 -5.53 -14.84
N GLY A 83 41.22 -5.45 -13.59
CA GLY A 83 40.05 -4.66 -13.24
C GLY A 83 38.68 -5.30 -13.60
N ILE A 84 38.67 -6.48 -14.25
CA ILE A 84 37.46 -7.15 -14.65
C ILE A 84 37.12 -8.27 -13.64
N PHE A 85 35.89 -8.24 -13.09
CA PHE A 85 35.42 -9.26 -12.16
C PHE A 85 35.37 -10.65 -12.81
N LYS A 86 35.94 -11.64 -12.17
CA LYS A 86 35.99 -13.03 -12.61
C LYS A 86 35.04 -13.91 -11.80
N GLU A 87 35.26 -13.98 -10.50
CA GLU A 87 34.54 -14.89 -9.63
C GLU A 87 34.65 -14.48 -8.16
N VAL A 88 33.89 -15.16 -7.30
CA VAL A 88 34.02 -15.07 -5.85
C VAL A 88 34.84 -16.27 -5.38
N LEU A 89 35.92 -15.99 -4.67
CA LEU A 89 36.72 -17.00 -4.00
C LEU A 89 36.18 -17.20 -2.59
N THR A 90 36.04 -18.47 -2.22
CA THR A 90 35.58 -18.88 -0.86
C THR A 90 36.78 -19.24 0.00
N THR A 91 36.51 -19.71 1.21
CA THR A 91 37.53 -20.17 2.16
C THR A 91 38.56 -21.05 1.50
N GLY A 92 39.84 -20.75 1.70
CA GLY A 92 40.95 -21.49 1.15
C GLY A 92 42.16 -20.63 0.84
N ARG A 93 43.18 -21.29 0.28
CA ARG A 93 44.41 -20.63 -0.17
C ARG A 93 44.52 -20.78 -1.68
N TYR A 94 44.69 -19.69 -2.36
CA TYR A 94 44.75 -19.58 -3.81
C TYR A 94 46.11 -19.00 -4.22
N ALA A 95 46.63 -19.43 -5.37
CA ALA A 95 47.85 -18.92 -5.91
C ALA A 95 47.67 -18.50 -7.38
N PHE A 96 48.20 -17.35 -7.73
CA PHE A 96 48.12 -16.75 -9.07
C PHE A 96 49.49 -16.38 -9.56
N TRP A 97 49.76 -16.51 -10.88
CA TRP A 97 51.05 -16.13 -11.47
C TRP A 97 51.22 -14.63 -11.51
N LYS A 98 52.37 -14.14 -10.99
CA LYS A 98 52.77 -12.74 -11.08
C LYS A 98 53.24 -12.35 -12.48
N GLY A 99 53.15 -11.05 -12.78
CA GLY A 99 53.85 -10.41 -13.87
C GLY A 99 53.15 -10.48 -15.24
N TYR A 100 52.08 -11.27 -15.40
CA TYR A 100 51.36 -11.34 -16.67
C TYR A 100 49.98 -10.70 -16.63
N MET A 101 49.28 -10.85 -15.52
CA MET A 101 47.95 -10.26 -15.27
C MET A 101 47.98 -9.54 -13.93
N ASP A 102 47.22 -8.45 -13.84
CA ASP A 102 47.01 -7.77 -12.57
C ASP A 102 45.85 -8.46 -11.82
N HIS A 103 46.18 -9.02 -10.67
CA HIS A 103 45.24 -9.73 -9.79
C HIS A 103 44.88 -8.84 -8.61
N THR A 104 43.59 -8.46 -8.51
CA THR A 104 43.13 -7.63 -7.40
C THR A 104 42.01 -8.35 -6.67
N PHE A 105 41.93 -8.19 -5.34
CA PHE A 105 41.02 -8.91 -4.46
C PHE A 105 40.37 -7.93 -3.49
N ILE A 106 39.04 -7.95 -3.41
CA ILE A 106 38.30 -7.27 -2.36
C ILE A 106 37.84 -8.36 -1.39
N LYS A 107 38.50 -8.45 -0.25
CA LYS A 107 38.13 -9.38 0.81
C LYS A 107 36.97 -8.77 1.61
N ALA A 108 36.01 -9.60 1.95
CA ALA A 108 34.83 -9.20 2.70
C ALA A 108 34.53 -10.22 3.81
N ASP A 109 34.30 -9.68 5.00
CA ASP A 109 33.97 -10.45 6.19
C ASP A 109 32.45 -10.71 6.24
N THR A 110 32.06 -11.92 5.90
CA THR A 110 30.67 -12.35 5.87
C THR A 110 30.10 -12.68 7.26
N SER A 111 30.90 -12.67 8.33
CA SER A 111 30.42 -12.87 9.71
C SER A 111 29.58 -11.68 10.20
N LYS A 112 29.74 -10.52 9.61
CA LYS A 112 29.00 -9.30 9.93
C LYS A 112 27.59 -9.30 9.32
N VAL A 113 26.72 -8.46 9.85
CA VAL A 113 25.39 -8.23 9.28
C VAL A 113 25.47 -7.28 8.09
N HIS A 114 26.13 -6.15 8.28
CA HIS A 114 26.26 -5.09 7.28
C HIS A 114 27.46 -5.30 6.38
N ILE A 115 27.30 -4.97 5.11
CA ILE A 115 28.43 -4.88 4.15
C ILE A 115 29.18 -3.60 4.47
N THR A 116 30.39 -3.73 5.01
CA THR A 116 31.24 -2.61 5.42
C THR A 116 32.29 -2.27 4.37
N GLU A 117 32.52 -3.17 3.44
CA GLU A 117 33.51 -3.08 2.38
C GLU A 117 33.00 -2.18 1.25
N GLN A 118 33.91 -1.51 0.57
CA GLN A 118 33.60 -0.66 -0.58
C GLN A 118 33.31 -1.49 -1.84
N ILE A 119 32.20 -2.17 -1.85
CA ILE A 119 31.72 -2.96 -2.98
C ILE A 119 30.68 -2.14 -3.73
N ALA A 120 30.88 -1.92 -5.01
CA ALA A 120 29.92 -1.19 -5.84
C ALA A 120 28.58 -1.93 -5.94
N ILE A 121 27.48 -1.19 -5.98
CA ILE A 121 26.10 -1.77 -5.99
C ILE A 121 25.91 -2.73 -7.18
N ASN A 122 26.46 -2.41 -8.34
CA ASN A 122 26.40 -3.29 -9.52
C ASN A 122 27.09 -4.64 -9.28
N MET A 123 28.12 -4.70 -8.42
CA MET A 123 28.74 -5.93 -8.00
C MET A 123 27.86 -6.75 -7.06
N LEU A 124 27.16 -6.09 -6.14
CA LEU A 124 26.20 -6.75 -5.24
C LEU A 124 25.04 -7.40 -6.01
N GLU A 125 24.68 -6.87 -7.17
CA GLU A 125 23.64 -7.43 -8.05
C GLU A 125 24.18 -8.50 -9.02
N ASN A 126 25.50 -8.73 -9.07
CA ASN A 126 26.07 -9.76 -9.91
C ASN A 126 25.59 -11.15 -9.45
N PRO A 127 25.14 -12.04 -10.36
CA PRO A 127 24.62 -13.37 -9.99
C PRO A 127 25.58 -14.20 -9.15
N LYS A 128 26.90 -14.09 -9.36
CA LYS A 128 27.93 -14.81 -8.60
C LYS A 128 28.10 -14.28 -7.16
N VAL A 129 27.85 -12.99 -6.94
CA VAL A 129 27.97 -12.33 -5.63
C VAL A 129 26.67 -12.42 -4.85
N ARG A 130 25.54 -12.32 -5.57
CA ARG A 130 24.21 -12.29 -4.97
C ARG A 130 23.87 -13.51 -4.09
N VAL A 131 24.50 -14.63 -4.32
CA VAL A 131 24.32 -15.85 -3.50
C VAL A 131 24.70 -15.59 -2.03
N TYR A 132 25.66 -14.69 -1.81
CA TYR A 132 26.17 -14.32 -0.49
C TYR A 132 25.46 -13.12 0.13
N ILE A 133 24.38 -12.61 -0.52
CA ILE A 133 23.71 -11.36 -0.13
C ILE A 133 22.22 -11.56 0.04
N ARG A 134 21.66 -10.95 1.09
CA ARG A 134 20.23 -10.72 1.26
C ARG A 134 19.91 -9.31 0.82
N LYS A 135 18.93 -9.18 -0.07
CA LYS A 135 18.44 -7.90 -0.58
C LYS A 135 17.03 -7.67 -0.07
N PHE A 136 16.81 -6.50 0.50
CA PHE A 136 15.50 -6.02 0.94
C PHE A 136 15.19 -4.71 0.26
N HIS A 137 13.91 -4.50 -0.02
CA HIS A 137 13.42 -3.28 -0.64
C HIS A 137 12.35 -2.66 0.26
N VAL A 138 12.48 -1.36 0.53
CA VAL A 138 11.48 -0.52 1.20
C VAL A 138 10.99 0.48 0.17
N ALA A 139 9.70 0.42 -0.19
CA ALA A 139 9.12 1.30 -1.19
C ALA A 139 9.08 2.76 -0.70
N ASN A 140 8.92 3.71 -1.63
CA ASN A 140 8.90 5.14 -1.30
C ASN A 140 7.72 5.56 -0.39
N PHE A 141 6.67 4.76 -0.37
CA PHE A 141 5.48 4.94 0.44
C PHE A 141 5.47 4.06 1.70
N GLU A 142 6.56 3.36 1.98
CA GLU A 142 6.73 2.48 3.14
C GLU A 142 7.84 3.00 4.07
N LYS A 143 7.74 2.61 5.33
CA LYS A 143 8.86 2.59 6.27
C LYS A 143 9.16 1.16 6.68
N GLY A 144 10.43 0.82 6.75
CA GLY A 144 10.90 -0.49 7.19
C GLY A 144 11.39 -0.47 8.64
N LEU A 145 11.20 -1.57 9.35
CA LEU A 145 11.84 -1.83 10.64
C LEU A 145 12.82 -2.99 10.50
N LEU A 146 14.08 -2.72 10.80
CA LEU A 146 15.14 -3.73 10.77
C LEU A 146 15.16 -4.52 12.08
N PHE A 147 15.06 -5.83 11.96
CA PHE A 147 15.26 -6.78 13.04
C PHE A 147 16.49 -7.64 12.77
N VAL A 148 17.34 -7.80 13.79
CA VAL A 148 18.51 -8.68 13.76
C VAL A 148 18.37 -9.67 14.91
N ASN A 149 18.42 -10.95 14.62
CA ASN A 149 18.17 -12.03 15.59
C ASN A 149 16.87 -11.84 16.38
N GLY A 150 15.82 -11.32 15.71
CA GLY A 150 14.53 -11.05 16.33
C GLY A 150 14.44 -9.76 17.16
N ALA A 151 15.57 -9.07 17.41
CA ALA A 151 15.58 -7.81 18.11
C ALA A 151 15.43 -6.62 17.15
N PHE A 152 14.58 -5.65 17.50
CA PHE A 152 14.48 -4.39 16.78
C PHE A 152 15.78 -3.58 16.88
N VAL A 153 16.29 -3.11 15.74
CA VAL A 153 17.54 -2.34 15.67
C VAL A 153 17.29 -0.88 15.32
N LYS A 154 16.60 -0.63 14.21
CA LYS A 154 16.35 0.74 13.73
C LYS A 154 15.26 0.79 12.67
N GLU A 155 14.74 2.01 12.46
CA GLU A 155 13.91 2.33 11.30
C GLU A 155 14.76 2.48 10.02
N LEU A 156 14.17 2.09 8.89
CA LEU A 156 14.76 2.23 7.57
C LEU A 156 13.87 3.14 6.72
N ALA A 157 14.50 4.11 6.08
CA ALA A 157 13.86 4.91 5.05
C ALA A 157 13.63 4.11 3.76
N SER A 158 12.91 4.68 2.80
CA SER A 158 12.76 4.09 1.47
C SER A 158 14.13 3.87 0.81
N GLY A 159 14.29 2.72 0.18
CA GLY A 159 15.54 2.36 -0.48
C GLY A 159 15.74 0.84 -0.58
N THR A 160 16.91 0.47 -1.11
CA THR A 160 17.35 -0.91 -1.18
C THR A 160 18.49 -1.14 -0.22
N TYR A 161 18.38 -2.20 0.57
CA TYR A 161 19.34 -2.56 1.62
C TYR A 161 19.94 -3.92 1.34
N TYR A 162 21.25 -4.02 1.55
CA TYR A 162 22.03 -5.24 1.32
C TYR A 162 22.70 -5.67 2.61
N PHE A 163 22.59 -6.96 2.92
CA PHE A 163 23.20 -7.58 4.10
C PHE A 163 23.87 -8.89 3.68
N TRP A 164 24.89 -9.31 4.42
CA TRP A 164 25.48 -10.61 4.20
C TRP A 164 24.49 -11.74 4.49
N ASN A 165 24.51 -12.76 3.65
CA ASN A 165 23.72 -13.98 3.83
C ASN A 165 24.49 -14.98 4.70
N ASN A 166 24.39 -14.81 6.01
CA ASN A 166 25.05 -15.62 7.03
C ASN A 166 24.03 -16.25 7.99
N THR A 167 24.49 -16.82 9.10
CA THR A 167 23.65 -17.46 10.12
C THR A 167 22.84 -16.47 10.97
N ILE A 168 23.19 -15.18 10.95
CA ILE A 168 22.48 -14.13 11.66
C ILE A 168 21.16 -13.85 10.94
N SER A 169 20.04 -13.97 11.65
CA SER A 169 18.73 -13.66 11.08
C SER A 169 18.57 -12.16 10.86
N VAL A 170 18.20 -11.76 9.65
CA VAL A 170 17.86 -10.38 9.29
C VAL A 170 16.46 -10.39 8.70
N GLU A 171 15.56 -9.58 9.26
CA GLU A 171 14.18 -9.40 8.81
C GLU A 171 13.89 -7.91 8.70
N ILE A 172 13.16 -7.52 7.65
CA ILE A 172 12.62 -6.17 7.52
C ILE A 172 11.10 -6.27 7.43
N LYS A 173 10.40 -5.60 8.34
CA LYS A 173 8.95 -5.46 8.31
C LYS A 173 8.61 -4.09 7.75
N ASN A 174 7.89 -4.06 6.64
CA ASN A 174 7.44 -2.84 6.00
C ASN A 174 6.02 -2.48 6.42
N VAL A 175 5.74 -1.20 6.52
CA VAL A 175 4.39 -0.66 6.72
C VAL A 175 4.16 0.51 5.79
N ASP A 176 2.99 0.54 5.16
CA ASP A 176 2.55 1.64 4.31
C ASP A 176 2.16 2.84 5.18
N ILE A 177 2.78 4.00 4.91
CA ILE A 177 2.55 5.25 5.65
C ILE A 177 1.55 6.20 4.98
N ARG A 178 1.00 5.80 3.83
CA ARG A 178 -0.05 6.59 3.15
C ARG A 178 -1.36 6.55 3.91
N LYS A 179 -2.28 7.42 3.52
CA LYS A 179 -3.66 7.37 4.00
C LYS A 179 -4.32 6.09 3.52
N GLN A 180 -4.86 5.34 4.45
CA GLN A 180 -5.57 4.08 4.24
C GLN A 180 -6.99 4.21 4.74
N GLN A 181 -7.89 3.38 4.25
CA GLN A 181 -9.27 3.33 4.68
C GLN A 181 -9.60 1.94 5.17
N MET A 182 -10.21 1.88 6.36
CA MET A 182 -10.72 0.67 6.96
C MET A 182 -12.24 0.73 6.98
N GLU A 183 -12.88 -0.31 6.50
CA GLU A 183 -14.34 -0.49 6.64
C GLU A 183 -14.64 -1.32 7.89
N ILE A 184 -15.47 -0.77 8.76
CA ILE A 184 -16.01 -1.45 9.93
C ILE A 184 -17.42 -1.90 9.56
N SER A 185 -17.54 -3.16 9.15
CA SER A 185 -18.82 -3.74 8.78
C SER A 185 -19.77 -3.78 9.98
N GLY A 186 -20.98 -3.32 9.73
CA GLY A 186 -22.01 -3.13 10.74
C GLY A 186 -22.42 -4.42 11.42
N GLN A 187 -22.19 -4.46 12.72
CA GLN A 187 -22.86 -5.42 13.58
C GLN A 187 -24.27 -4.92 13.88
N GLU A 188 -25.15 -5.83 14.26
CA GLU A 188 -26.43 -5.44 14.81
C GLU A 188 -26.22 -4.70 16.13
N LEU A 189 -26.68 -3.47 16.15
CA LEU A 189 -26.58 -2.56 17.28
C LEU A 189 -27.99 -2.24 17.79
N LEU A 190 -28.10 -2.05 19.09
CA LEU A 190 -29.32 -1.64 19.74
C LEU A 190 -29.22 -0.18 20.17
N THR A 191 -30.20 0.60 19.78
CA THR A 191 -30.38 1.98 20.26
C THR A 191 -30.92 1.99 21.69
N LYS A 192 -30.97 3.16 22.30
CA LYS A 192 -31.53 3.38 23.65
C LYS A 192 -32.97 2.90 23.77
N ASP A 193 -33.79 3.08 22.75
CA ASP A 193 -35.16 2.62 22.63
C ASP A 193 -35.33 1.17 22.14
N LYS A 194 -34.22 0.40 22.13
CA LYS A 194 -34.13 -1.01 21.75
C LYS A 194 -34.44 -1.29 20.27
N ALA A 195 -34.40 -0.31 19.41
CA ALA A 195 -34.45 -0.53 17.97
C ALA A 195 -33.18 -1.19 17.50
N THR A 196 -33.28 -2.26 16.70
CA THR A 196 -32.15 -2.93 16.08
C THR A 196 -31.79 -2.26 14.76
N LEU A 197 -30.52 -2.00 14.54
CA LEU A 197 -30.03 -1.44 13.27
C LEU A 197 -28.63 -1.95 12.95
N ARG A 198 -28.24 -1.89 11.67
CA ARG A 198 -26.87 -2.12 11.22
C ARG A 198 -26.30 -0.82 10.69
N ILE A 199 -25.09 -0.47 11.13
CA ILE A 199 -24.35 0.70 10.64
C ILE A 199 -23.08 0.21 9.99
N ASN A 200 -22.85 0.59 8.73
CA ASN A 200 -21.57 0.48 8.08
C ASN A 200 -20.80 1.79 8.28
N PHE A 201 -19.62 1.65 8.82
CA PHE A 201 -18.80 2.76 9.27
C PHE A 201 -17.42 2.64 8.63
N PHE A 202 -16.76 3.74 8.35
CA PHE A 202 -15.39 3.74 7.84
C PHE A 202 -14.50 4.67 8.66
N ALA A 203 -13.22 4.34 8.70
CA ALA A 203 -12.17 5.17 9.28
C ALA A 203 -11.03 5.33 8.27
N SER A 204 -10.61 6.57 8.03
CA SER A 204 -9.42 6.88 7.23
C SER A 204 -8.27 7.20 8.16
N TYR A 205 -7.18 6.45 8.05
CA TYR A 205 -6.05 6.54 8.96
C TYR A 205 -4.71 6.52 8.22
N THR A 206 -3.65 6.89 8.93
CA THR A 206 -2.25 6.70 8.52
C THR A 206 -1.44 6.20 9.71
N VAL A 207 -0.34 5.51 9.42
CA VAL A 207 0.64 5.11 10.43
C VAL A 207 1.62 6.28 10.63
N THR A 208 1.66 6.83 11.83
CA THR A 208 2.55 7.95 12.21
C THR A 208 3.77 7.49 12.99
N ASP A 209 3.61 6.45 13.82
CA ASP A 209 4.69 5.84 14.61
C ASP A 209 4.77 4.35 14.28
N VAL A 210 5.73 4.01 13.44
CA VAL A 210 5.89 2.65 12.92
C VAL A 210 6.35 1.67 14.00
N VAL A 211 7.12 2.16 14.98
CA VAL A 211 7.60 1.33 16.09
C VAL A 211 6.43 0.94 17.00
N LYS A 212 5.59 1.91 17.37
CA LYS A 212 4.37 1.60 18.11
C LYS A 212 3.48 0.62 17.36
N ALA A 213 3.27 0.83 16.07
CA ALA A 213 2.38 0.00 15.27
C ALA A 213 2.86 -1.44 15.12
N LEU A 214 4.15 -1.68 14.88
CA LEU A 214 4.67 -3.01 14.52
C LEU A 214 5.45 -3.71 15.64
N VAL A 215 5.97 -2.99 16.63
CA VAL A 215 6.75 -3.57 17.72
C VAL A 215 5.92 -3.67 18.99
N ASN A 216 5.25 -2.58 19.38
CA ASN A 216 4.48 -2.54 20.62
C ASN A 216 3.11 -3.21 20.47
N ASN A 217 2.57 -3.22 19.26
CA ASN A 217 1.26 -3.81 18.95
C ASN A 217 1.41 -5.00 17.99
N LYS A 218 0.71 -6.09 18.28
CA LYS A 218 0.78 -7.30 17.46
C LYS A 218 0.10 -7.11 16.10
N ASP A 219 -1.04 -6.41 16.08
CA ASP A 219 -1.90 -6.22 14.92
C ASP A 219 -2.68 -4.92 15.12
N PHE A 220 -2.08 -3.83 14.71
CA PHE A 220 -2.65 -2.49 14.90
C PHE A 220 -3.95 -2.29 14.13
N GLU A 221 -4.08 -2.91 12.94
CA GLU A 221 -5.30 -2.79 12.13
C GLU A 221 -6.49 -3.43 12.83
N LYS A 222 -6.30 -4.63 13.36
CA LYS A 222 -7.34 -5.33 14.11
C LYS A 222 -7.70 -4.60 15.40
N GLN A 223 -6.71 -4.00 16.08
CA GLN A 223 -6.96 -3.21 17.28
C GLN A 223 -7.69 -1.91 16.96
N LEU A 224 -7.34 -1.25 15.86
CA LEU A 224 -8.08 -0.09 15.34
C LEU A 224 -9.53 -0.46 15.03
N TYR A 225 -9.75 -1.58 14.31
CA TYR A 225 -11.08 -2.08 14.00
C TYR A 225 -11.94 -2.27 15.26
N VAL A 226 -11.40 -2.97 16.27
CA VAL A 226 -12.11 -3.22 17.52
C VAL A 226 -12.37 -1.91 18.29
N THR A 227 -11.40 -1.02 18.33
CA THR A 227 -11.53 0.29 19.00
C THR A 227 -12.67 1.11 18.39
N MET A 228 -12.70 1.20 17.08
CA MET A 228 -13.75 1.90 16.34
C MET A 228 -15.12 1.25 16.51
N GLN A 229 -15.18 -0.08 16.49
CA GLN A 229 -16.40 -0.83 16.69
C GLN A 229 -17.00 -0.61 18.08
N LEU A 230 -16.17 -0.60 19.11
CA LEU A 230 -16.60 -0.35 20.48
C LEU A 230 -17.08 1.10 20.67
N ALA A 231 -16.39 2.07 20.09
CA ALA A 231 -16.81 3.47 20.14
C ALA A 231 -18.15 3.69 19.41
N LEU A 232 -18.34 3.10 18.23
CA LEU A 232 -19.62 3.15 17.53
C LEU A 232 -20.76 2.53 18.35
N ARG A 233 -20.52 1.38 18.99
CA ARG A 233 -21.51 0.73 19.84
C ARG A 233 -21.87 1.58 21.05
N ALA A 234 -20.88 2.18 21.71
CA ALA A 234 -21.09 3.07 22.84
C ALA A 234 -21.96 4.28 22.41
N PHE A 235 -21.61 4.90 21.29
CA PHE A 235 -22.37 6.02 20.76
C PHE A 235 -23.83 5.66 20.46
N VAL A 236 -24.08 4.58 19.71
CA VAL A 236 -25.43 4.18 19.30
C VAL A 236 -26.33 3.86 20.51
N SER A 237 -25.77 3.26 21.56
CA SER A 237 -26.54 2.84 22.74
C SER A 237 -27.09 4.01 23.58
N VAL A 238 -26.56 5.22 23.40
CA VAL A 238 -26.96 6.42 24.17
C VAL A 238 -28.17 7.12 23.55
N TYR A 239 -28.38 7.00 22.25
CA TYR A 239 -29.40 7.72 21.49
C TYR A 239 -30.57 6.81 21.09
N THR A 240 -31.78 7.42 20.98
CA THR A 240 -32.91 6.78 20.31
C THR A 240 -32.70 6.75 18.81
N LEU A 241 -33.49 5.98 18.08
CA LEU A 241 -33.37 5.87 16.62
C LEU A 241 -33.53 7.24 15.94
N ASP A 242 -34.54 8.03 16.36
CA ASP A 242 -34.82 9.34 15.78
C ASP A 242 -33.68 10.34 16.07
N GLU A 243 -33.17 10.35 17.31
CA GLU A 243 -32.01 11.16 17.69
C GLU A 243 -30.75 10.77 16.89
N LEU A 244 -30.53 9.48 16.69
CA LEU A 244 -29.40 8.95 15.94
C LEU A 244 -29.45 9.42 14.48
N LEU A 245 -30.61 9.30 13.83
CA LEU A 245 -30.80 9.75 12.45
C LEU A 245 -30.63 11.26 12.28
N SER A 246 -31.07 12.03 13.29
CA SER A 246 -30.89 13.50 13.27
C SER A 246 -29.45 13.94 13.51
N LYS A 247 -28.65 13.18 14.27
CA LYS A 247 -27.26 13.47 14.68
C LYS A 247 -26.20 12.75 13.85
N LYS A 248 -26.56 12.14 12.73
CA LYS A 248 -25.63 11.36 11.91
C LYS A 248 -24.35 12.11 11.51
N ASP A 249 -24.43 13.44 11.35
CA ASP A 249 -23.30 14.27 10.94
C ASP A 249 -22.33 14.58 12.11
N THR A 250 -22.78 14.49 13.37
CA THR A 250 -21.94 14.70 14.56
C THR A 250 -21.29 13.44 15.10
N ILE A 251 -21.71 12.25 14.65
CA ILE A 251 -21.15 10.96 15.07
C ILE A 251 -19.64 10.90 14.86
N ALA A 252 -19.20 11.40 13.71
CA ALA A 252 -17.79 11.39 13.33
C ALA A 252 -16.90 12.13 14.35
N GLU A 253 -17.32 13.30 14.77
CA GLU A 253 -16.57 14.15 15.69
C GLU A 253 -16.46 13.51 17.08
N VAL A 254 -17.57 13.00 17.60
CA VAL A 254 -17.60 12.37 18.94
C VAL A 254 -16.74 11.11 18.98
N ILE A 255 -16.84 10.24 17.97
CA ILE A 255 -16.04 9.02 17.91
C ILE A 255 -14.56 9.33 17.79
N LEU A 256 -14.18 10.34 16.98
CA LEU A 256 -12.80 10.78 16.86
C LEU A 256 -12.26 11.27 18.20
N GLU A 257 -13.00 12.11 18.91
CA GLU A 257 -12.58 12.66 20.20
C GLU A 257 -12.38 11.56 21.25
N GLU A 258 -13.33 10.64 21.37
CA GLU A 258 -13.24 9.52 22.33
C GLU A 258 -12.12 8.52 22.03
N THR A 259 -11.76 8.37 20.76
CA THR A 259 -10.81 7.33 20.35
C THR A 259 -9.39 7.86 20.10
N THR A 260 -9.19 9.18 20.02
CA THR A 260 -7.90 9.81 19.66
C THR A 260 -6.74 9.28 20.49
N THR A 261 -6.87 9.21 21.82
CA THR A 261 -5.80 8.73 22.72
C THR A 261 -5.45 7.27 22.45
N LYS A 262 -6.47 6.41 22.36
CA LYS A 262 -6.29 4.97 22.11
C LYS A 262 -5.64 4.70 20.75
N ILE A 263 -6.00 5.50 19.74
CA ILE A 263 -5.45 5.40 18.39
C ILE A 263 -3.98 5.86 18.37
N ALA A 264 -3.64 6.92 19.08
CA ALA A 264 -2.26 7.40 19.21
C ALA A 264 -1.35 6.35 19.89
N ASP A 265 -1.86 5.55 20.82
CA ASP A 265 -1.14 4.44 21.43
C ASP A 265 -0.86 3.29 20.45
N LEU A 266 -1.68 3.14 19.42
CA LEU A 266 -1.44 2.21 18.32
C LEU A 266 -0.41 2.73 17.29
N GLY A 267 0.08 3.96 17.44
CA GLY A 267 0.97 4.62 16.49
C GLY A 267 0.26 5.13 15.22
N LEU A 268 -1.05 5.37 15.32
CA LEU A 268 -1.90 5.78 14.20
C LEU A 268 -2.43 7.19 14.40
N GLN A 269 -2.81 7.80 13.28
CA GLN A 269 -3.63 9.00 13.25
C GLN A 269 -4.84 8.76 12.34
N VAL A 270 -6.04 8.97 12.88
CA VAL A 270 -7.28 8.94 12.12
C VAL A 270 -7.65 10.36 11.72
N PHE A 271 -7.94 10.56 10.44
CA PHE A 271 -8.27 11.87 9.86
C PHE A 271 -9.77 12.07 9.69
N ALA A 272 -10.46 10.99 9.34
CA ALA A 272 -11.88 11.02 9.10
C ALA A 272 -12.50 9.69 9.48
N VAL A 273 -13.66 9.79 10.05
CA VAL A 273 -14.57 8.67 10.29
C VAL A 273 -15.94 9.06 9.76
N GLY A 274 -16.73 8.09 9.37
CA GLY A 274 -18.06 8.41 8.87
C GLY A 274 -18.96 7.19 8.75
N ILE A 275 -20.25 7.44 8.79
CA ILE A 275 -21.27 6.43 8.49
C ILE A 275 -21.39 6.35 6.97
N ARG A 276 -21.28 5.14 6.45
CA ARG A 276 -21.54 4.86 5.03
C ARG A 276 -23.03 4.67 4.78
N ASP A 277 -23.64 3.83 5.58
CA ASP A 277 -25.08 3.57 5.51
C ASP A 277 -25.63 3.07 6.86
N VAL A 278 -26.94 3.26 7.05
CA VAL A 278 -27.71 2.75 8.18
C VAL A 278 -28.78 1.84 7.63
N ILE A 279 -28.73 0.57 8.00
CA ILE A 279 -29.67 -0.46 7.54
C ILE A 279 -30.62 -0.80 8.68
N LEU A 280 -31.90 -0.55 8.45
CA LEU A 280 -32.97 -0.92 9.37
C LEU A 280 -33.57 -2.29 8.98
N PRO A 281 -33.99 -3.11 9.95
CA PRO A 281 -34.79 -4.28 9.66
C PRO A 281 -36.10 -3.94 8.90
N GLY A 282 -36.58 -4.88 8.09
CA GLY A 282 -37.74 -4.67 7.21
C GLY A 282 -38.94 -4.10 7.92
N ASP A 283 -39.33 -4.70 9.06
CA ASP A 283 -40.48 -4.28 9.85
C ASP A 283 -40.37 -2.84 10.36
N MET A 284 -39.20 -2.44 10.83
CA MET A 284 -38.94 -1.05 11.27
C MET A 284 -39.00 -0.06 10.12
N LYS A 285 -38.49 -0.45 8.95
CA LYS A 285 -38.56 0.37 7.75
C LYS A 285 -40.01 0.59 7.29
N GLU A 286 -40.86 -0.43 7.37
CA GLU A 286 -42.29 -0.32 7.06
C GLU A 286 -43.00 0.62 8.02
N ILE A 287 -42.79 0.47 9.34
CA ILE A 287 -43.39 1.36 10.35
C ILE A 287 -42.96 2.82 10.12
N MET A 288 -41.70 3.07 9.92
CA MET A 288 -41.20 4.44 9.64
C MET A 288 -41.79 5.02 8.35
N ASN A 289 -41.93 4.22 7.29
CA ASN A 289 -42.59 4.64 6.06
C ASN A 289 -44.07 4.99 6.30
N GLN A 290 -44.81 4.21 7.11
CA GLN A 290 -46.19 4.49 7.45
C GLN A 290 -46.30 5.83 8.22
N VAL A 291 -45.42 6.07 9.20
CA VAL A 291 -45.38 7.33 9.95
C VAL A 291 -45.11 8.50 9.01
N LEU A 292 -44.08 8.39 8.15
CA LEU A 292 -43.75 9.42 7.18
C LEU A 292 -44.89 9.74 6.22
N VAL A 293 -45.57 8.71 5.72
CA VAL A 293 -46.76 8.86 4.85
C VAL A 293 -47.87 9.57 5.59
N ALA A 294 -48.15 9.21 6.86
CA ALA A 294 -49.19 9.85 7.69
C ALA A 294 -48.83 11.35 7.95
N GLU A 295 -47.61 11.65 8.30
CA GLU A 295 -47.14 13.05 8.46
C GLU A 295 -47.27 13.87 7.19
N LYS A 296 -46.83 13.33 6.03
CA LYS A 296 -46.94 14.01 4.73
C LYS A 296 -48.40 14.23 4.33
N LYS A 297 -49.31 13.25 4.59
CA LYS A 297 -50.73 13.44 4.38
C LYS A 297 -51.32 14.52 5.30
N ALA A 298 -50.93 14.56 6.57
CA ALA A 298 -51.38 15.59 7.50
C ALA A 298 -50.89 17.00 7.06
N GLN A 299 -49.63 17.14 6.62
CA GLN A 299 -49.09 18.35 6.08
C GLN A 299 -49.86 18.78 4.80
N ALA A 300 -50.07 17.86 3.86
CA ALA A 300 -50.81 18.15 2.64
C ALA A 300 -52.25 18.62 2.95
N ASN A 301 -52.97 17.95 3.86
CA ASN A 301 -54.29 18.32 4.28
C ASN A 301 -54.32 19.72 4.95
N SER A 302 -53.33 20.03 5.76
CA SER A 302 -53.19 21.37 6.39
C SER A 302 -52.99 22.45 5.35
N ILE A 303 -52.14 22.21 4.34
CA ILE A 303 -51.93 23.12 3.21
C ILE A 303 -53.22 23.29 2.40
N MET A 304 -53.89 22.20 2.03
CA MET A 304 -55.14 22.26 1.29
C MET A 304 -56.19 23.07 2.02
N ARG A 305 -56.45 22.84 3.32
CA ARG A 305 -57.40 23.59 4.12
C ARG A 305 -57.02 25.08 4.17
N ARG A 306 -55.74 25.41 4.29
CA ARG A 306 -55.25 26.79 4.26
C ARG A 306 -55.54 27.48 2.92
N GLU A 307 -55.29 26.80 1.84
CA GLU A 307 -55.53 27.31 0.48
C GLU A 307 -57.04 27.40 0.19
N GLU A 308 -57.86 26.43 0.60
CA GLU A 308 -59.33 26.54 0.54
C GLU A 308 -59.84 27.74 1.32
N THR A 309 -59.35 27.94 2.53
CA THR A 309 -59.75 29.11 3.35
C THR A 309 -59.33 30.41 2.68
N ALA A 310 -58.14 30.46 2.13
CA ALA A 310 -57.63 31.67 1.41
C ALA A 310 -58.46 31.94 0.14
N SER A 311 -58.75 30.89 -0.61
CA SER A 311 -59.61 30.94 -1.81
C SER A 311 -61.03 31.40 -1.47
N THR A 312 -61.66 30.81 -0.43
CA THR A 312 -62.99 31.23 0.03
C THR A 312 -63.02 32.67 0.48
N ARG A 313 -62.00 33.14 1.22
CA ARG A 313 -61.89 34.55 1.61
C ARG A 313 -61.72 35.47 0.40
N SER A 314 -60.92 35.05 -0.58
CA SER A 314 -60.75 35.81 -1.85
C SER A 314 -62.08 35.92 -2.61
N LEU A 315 -62.79 34.80 -2.72
CA LEU A 315 -64.15 34.79 -3.35
C LEU A 315 -65.13 35.69 -2.61
N LEU A 316 -65.17 35.64 -1.26
CA LEU A 316 -66.02 36.51 -0.46
C LEU A 316 -65.71 37.97 -0.67
N ASN A 317 -64.41 38.34 -0.66
CA ASN A 317 -63.97 39.72 -0.95
C ASN A 317 -64.34 40.15 -2.36
N THR A 318 -64.20 39.28 -3.33
CA THR A 318 -64.61 39.52 -4.72
C THR A 318 -66.14 39.71 -4.83
N ALA A 319 -66.96 38.91 -4.13
CA ALA A 319 -68.38 39.02 -4.07
C ALA A 319 -68.83 40.37 -3.45
N LYS A 320 -68.19 40.79 -2.37
CA LYS A 320 -68.48 42.10 -1.76
C LYS A 320 -68.16 43.27 -2.71
N LEU A 321 -67.02 43.20 -3.40
CA LEU A 321 -66.64 44.24 -4.38
C LEU A 321 -67.65 44.26 -5.57
N MET A 322 -68.24 43.13 -5.92
CA MET A 322 -69.27 43.06 -6.95
C MET A 322 -70.61 43.60 -6.51
N GLU A 323 -70.99 43.45 -5.24
CA GLU A 323 -72.19 44.06 -4.64
C GLU A 323 -72.12 45.62 -4.66
N GLU A 324 -70.91 46.13 -4.43
CA GLU A 324 -70.70 47.62 -4.39
C GLU A 324 -70.50 48.22 -5.79
N ASN A 325 -70.27 47.45 -6.86
CA ASN A 325 -69.96 47.94 -8.20
C ASN A 325 -70.63 47.09 -9.32
N GLU A 326 -71.71 47.58 -9.85
CA GLU A 326 -72.51 46.94 -10.89
C GLU A 326 -71.71 46.74 -12.22
N MET A 327 -70.73 47.63 -12.48
CA MET A 327 -69.88 47.48 -13.66
C MET A 327 -68.94 46.24 -13.53
N LEU A 328 -68.41 46.02 -12.35
CA LEU A 328 -67.53 44.89 -12.06
C LEU A 328 -68.28 43.54 -12.15
N TRP A 329 -69.57 43.55 -11.78
CA TRP A 329 -70.43 42.42 -11.95
C TRP A 329 -70.59 42.06 -13.46
N LYS A 330 -70.88 43.06 -14.30
CA LYS A 330 -71.02 42.86 -15.76
C LYS A 330 -69.71 42.37 -16.40
N LEU A 331 -68.57 42.91 -16.00
CA LEU A 331 -67.25 42.42 -16.47
C LEU A 331 -67.01 40.95 -16.10
N LYS A 332 -67.35 40.56 -14.89
CA LYS A 332 -67.18 39.17 -14.42
C LYS A 332 -68.14 38.22 -15.13
N GLU A 333 -69.36 38.68 -15.41
CA GLU A 333 -70.35 37.95 -16.20
C GLU A 333 -69.79 37.68 -17.63
N MET A 334 -69.18 38.70 -18.27
CA MET A 334 -68.53 38.54 -19.58
C MET A 334 -67.35 37.55 -19.53
N GLU A 335 -66.48 37.61 -18.49
CA GLU A 335 -65.39 36.68 -18.29
C GLU A 335 -65.88 35.22 -18.17
N TYR A 336 -66.99 35.03 -17.45
CA TYR A 336 -67.62 33.67 -17.38
C TYR A 336 -68.17 33.19 -18.70
N VAL A 337 -68.78 34.07 -19.49
CA VAL A 337 -69.27 33.76 -20.83
C VAL A 337 -68.14 33.40 -21.76
N GLU A 338 -67.00 34.14 -21.69
CA GLU A 338 -65.79 33.86 -22.42
C GLU A 338 -65.24 32.49 -22.07
N LYS A 339 -65.10 32.17 -20.77
CA LYS A 339 -64.61 30.86 -20.31
C LYS A 339 -65.52 29.68 -20.72
N ILE A 340 -66.82 29.95 -20.82
CA ILE A 340 -67.78 28.95 -21.31
C ILE A 340 -67.59 28.78 -22.83
N ALA A 341 -67.51 29.89 -23.56
CA ALA A 341 -67.29 29.88 -25.00
C ALA A 341 -66.00 29.17 -25.41
N ASP A 342 -64.90 29.36 -24.65
CA ASP A 342 -63.62 28.66 -24.88
C ASP A 342 -63.68 27.13 -24.69
N ARG A 343 -64.66 26.65 -23.93
CA ARG A 343 -64.85 25.19 -23.71
C ARG A 343 -65.86 24.52 -24.60
N ILE A 344 -66.64 25.34 -25.33
CA ILE A 344 -67.70 24.86 -26.22
C ILE A 344 -67.31 25.22 -27.63
N GLY A 345 -67.02 24.20 -28.48
CA GLY A 345 -66.52 24.42 -29.84
C GLY A 345 -67.55 25.08 -30.80
N GLU A 346 -68.84 25.00 -30.51
CA GLU A 346 -69.90 25.63 -31.35
C GLU A 346 -71.17 25.86 -30.52
N ILE A 347 -71.70 27.09 -30.54
CA ILE A 347 -72.93 27.44 -29.92
C ILE A 347 -73.85 28.02 -30.98
N THR A 348 -74.97 27.35 -31.26
CA THR A 348 -75.99 27.89 -32.17
C THR A 348 -77.12 28.54 -31.38
N ILE A 349 -77.30 29.84 -31.51
CA ILE A 349 -78.37 30.61 -30.89
C ILE A 349 -79.35 31.01 -31.90
N SER A 350 -80.62 30.55 -31.80
CA SER A 350 -81.70 30.92 -32.63
C SER A 350 -82.74 31.79 -31.95
N GLY A 351 -82.83 33.09 -32.25
CA GLY A 351 -83.87 33.99 -31.71
C GLY A 351 -83.43 35.46 -31.63
N SER A 352 -84.33 36.37 -31.57
CA SER A 352 -84.10 37.86 -31.60
C SER A 352 -84.01 38.47 -30.18
N GLY A 353 -83.41 37.75 -29.22
CA GLY A 353 -83.30 38.16 -27.82
C GLY A 353 -81.82 38.45 -27.34
N ASN A 354 -81.70 39.04 -26.15
CA ASN A 354 -80.43 39.31 -25.52
C ASN A 354 -79.64 38.00 -25.33
N ILE A 355 -78.52 37.84 -26.04
CA ILE A 355 -77.66 36.62 -26.07
C ILE A 355 -77.22 36.21 -24.65
N ILE A 356 -76.91 37.17 -23.80
CA ILE A 356 -76.49 36.94 -22.41
C ILE A 356 -77.63 36.34 -21.59
N GLY A 357 -78.86 36.81 -21.80
CA GLY A 357 -80.06 36.27 -21.12
C GLY A 357 -80.35 34.82 -21.51
N GLN A 358 -80.22 34.47 -22.77
CA GLN A 358 -80.43 33.09 -23.27
C GLN A 358 -79.33 32.12 -22.80
N LEU A 359 -78.09 32.56 -22.75
CA LEU A 359 -77.01 31.77 -22.17
C LEU A 359 -77.20 31.53 -20.66
N LYS A 360 -77.75 32.50 -19.90
CA LYS A 360 -78.12 32.33 -18.51
C LYS A 360 -79.20 31.28 -18.28
N GLU A 361 -80.24 31.25 -19.10
CA GLU A 361 -81.30 30.23 -18.99
C GLU A 361 -80.83 28.80 -19.31
N ILE A 362 -79.79 28.63 -20.10
CA ILE A 362 -79.20 27.33 -20.42
C ILE A 362 -78.36 26.75 -19.26
N PHE A 363 -77.69 27.65 -18.51
CA PHE A 363 -76.73 27.23 -17.50
C PHE A 363 -77.20 27.41 -16.01
N VAL A 364 -78.33 28.02 -15.77
CA VAL A 364 -78.95 28.14 -14.42
C VAL A 364 -80.23 27.28 -14.40
N LYS A 365 -80.02 26.04 -14.11
CA LYS A 365 -81.06 25.13 -13.61
C LYS A 365 -80.67 24.64 -12.24
#